data_1f0fbffb156998b90b47a61414237c4a
#
_entry.id   1f0fbffb156998b90b47a61414237c4a
#
_cell.length_a   1.000
_cell.length_b   1.000
_cell.length_c   1.000
_cell.angle_alpha   90.00
_cell.angle_beta   90.00
_cell.angle_gamma   90.00
#
_symmetry.space_group_name_H-M   'P 1'
#
loop_
_entity.id
_entity.type
_entity.pdbx_description
1 polymer ?
#
loop_
_entity_poly.entity_id
_entity_poly.type
_entity_poly.pdbx_seq_one_letter_code
_entity_poly.pdbx_strand_id
1 'polypeptide(L)'
;MKKIITVIYTLSFVIGAVSAQSVYDGVKIADKDLNGTARFVGMGGAMGALGGDITTMGTNPAGIGIYRSNDVMTSFSYSAYGMESKYEGQKSTIDKNRWSFDNIVVVFATKIGNQTPLRYVNFGFNYKRSKSFYKNMSMSGMMGVVENPSNPGSPYYVSQTNSMALQATDAERYVWDNSRQHLDFDNANRIFSDPDAGWLGALGYQGGLTERDRIDNEPDLYVPFLPVEPSSVFNSREKGGIDQYDFNVSFNINDRVYLGLTIGAYDVDYDKYSGYDESYKRGEGYSLESLSLIHI
;
A
#
# COMPACT_ATOMS: atom_id res chain seq x y z
N MET A 1 8.82 39.88 -7.02
CA MET A 1 9.40 38.83 -7.87
C MET A 1 10.40 37.95 -7.12
N LYS A 2 11.46 38.49 -6.46
CA LYS A 2 12.46 37.63 -5.76
C LYS A 2 11.85 36.67 -4.72
N LYS A 3 10.88 37.12 -3.90
CA LYS A 3 10.22 36.29 -2.88
C LYS A 3 9.38 35.15 -3.47
N ILE A 4 8.75 35.35 -4.64
CA ILE A 4 7.96 34.32 -5.34
C ILE A 4 8.88 33.27 -5.94
N ILE A 5 10.02 33.69 -6.50
CA ILE A 5 11.05 32.80 -7.04
C ILE A 5 11.65 31.95 -5.91
N THR A 6 11.90 32.51 -4.73
CA THR A 6 12.40 31.76 -3.57
C THR A 6 11.39 30.72 -3.09
N VAL A 7 10.10 31.03 -3.07
CA VAL A 7 9.05 30.08 -2.69
C VAL A 7 8.94 28.93 -3.72
N ILE A 8 9.05 29.24 -5.01
CA ILE A 8 9.04 28.24 -6.08
C ILE A 8 10.29 27.32 -5.97
N TYR A 9 11.47 27.90 -5.69
CA TYR A 9 12.69 27.10 -5.49
C TYR A 9 12.63 26.22 -4.25
N THR A 10 12.09 26.71 -3.12
CA THR A 10 11.91 25.88 -1.92
C THR A 10 10.87 24.78 -2.16
N LEU A 11 9.80 25.05 -2.88
CA LEU A 11 8.82 24.02 -3.24
C LEU A 11 9.40 22.94 -4.18
N SER A 12 10.27 23.34 -5.10
CA SER A 12 10.95 22.41 -6.03
C SER A 12 12.00 21.52 -5.33
N PHE A 13 12.61 22.00 -4.24
CA PHE A 13 13.61 21.22 -3.50
C PHE A 13 13.00 20.11 -2.62
N VAL A 14 11.72 20.26 -2.23
CA VAL A 14 11.00 19.25 -1.43
C VAL A 14 10.61 18.02 -2.28
N ILE A 15 10.56 18.16 -3.60
CA ILE A 15 10.16 17.07 -4.52
C ILE A 15 11.29 16.05 -4.73
N GLY A 16 12.53 16.38 -4.38
CA GLY A 16 13.71 15.52 -4.64
C GLY A 16 13.99 14.41 -3.63
N ALA A 17 13.21 14.29 -2.54
CA ALA A 17 13.57 13.42 -1.40
C ALA A 17 12.68 12.15 -1.25
N VAL A 18 11.83 11.81 -2.23
CA VAL A 18 10.92 10.66 -2.11
C VAL A 18 11.33 9.56 -3.09
N SER A 19 12.46 8.93 -2.80
CA SER A 19 13.02 7.82 -3.60
C SER A 19 12.70 6.42 -3.05
N ALA A 20 11.90 6.32 -1.98
CA ALA A 20 11.60 5.05 -1.30
C ALA A 20 10.22 4.45 -1.63
N GLN A 21 9.43 5.10 -2.50
CA GLN A 21 8.09 4.62 -2.86
C GLN A 21 8.15 3.83 -4.17
N SER A 22 7.54 2.65 -4.17
CA SER A 22 7.39 1.85 -5.37
C SER A 22 6.32 2.46 -6.29
N VAL A 23 6.38 2.14 -7.60
CA VAL A 23 5.33 2.52 -8.56
C VAL A 23 3.96 2.01 -8.11
N TYR A 24 3.91 0.86 -7.44
CA TYR A 24 2.68 0.28 -6.89
C TYR A 24 2.07 1.13 -5.76
N ASP A 25 2.91 1.75 -4.92
CA ASP A 25 2.43 2.66 -3.88
C ASP A 25 1.87 3.94 -4.50
N GLY A 26 2.51 4.44 -5.56
CA GLY A 26 2.01 5.57 -6.33
C GLY A 26 0.63 5.31 -6.94
N VAL A 27 0.42 4.15 -7.56
CA VAL A 27 -0.89 3.75 -8.12
C VAL A 27 -1.93 3.63 -7.00
N LYS A 28 -1.56 3.06 -5.85
CA LYS A 28 -2.45 2.90 -4.71
C LYS A 28 -2.95 4.25 -4.16
N ILE A 29 -2.08 5.26 -4.11
CA ILE A 29 -2.43 6.62 -3.66
C ILE A 29 -3.22 7.38 -4.72
N ALA A 30 -2.93 7.17 -6.01
CA ALA A 30 -3.61 7.87 -7.11
C ALA A 30 -5.06 7.42 -7.33
N ASP A 31 -5.37 6.18 -6.97
CA ASP A 31 -6.72 5.62 -7.09
C ASP A 31 -7.65 6.17 -5.99
N LYS A 32 -8.89 6.51 -6.34
CA LYS A 32 -9.88 7.11 -5.42
C LYS A 32 -11.10 6.23 -5.31
N ASP A 33 -11.64 6.14 -4.10
CA ASP A 33 -12.91 5.48 -3.85
C ASP A 33 -14.06 6.41 -4.26
N LEU A 34 -15.15 5.81 -4.78
CA LEU A 34 -16.37 6.55 -5.05
C LEU A 34 -17.10 6.83 -3.75
N ASN A 35 -17.00 8.06 -3.28
CA ASN A 35 -17.59 8.51 -2.03
C ASN A 35 -18.26 9.87 -2.18
N GLY A 36 -19.38 10.08 -1.51
CA GLY A 36 -20.17 11.33 -1.59
C GLY A 36 -21.61 11.14 -1.15
N THR A 37 -22.52 11.97 -1.69
CA THR A 37 -23.97 11.80 -1.50
C THR A 37 -24.45 10.46 -2.08
N ALA A 38 -25.56 9.93 -1.56
CA ALA A 38 -26.19 8.74 -2.13
C ALA A 38 -26.53 8.94 -3.62
N ARG A 39 -26.90 10.15 -4.03
CA ARG A 39 -27.13 10.52 -5.41
C ARG A 39 -25.83 10.44 -6.23
N PHE A 40 -24.74 11.03 -5.75
CA PHE A 40 -23.42 10.99 -6.40
C PHE A 40 -22.94 9.55 -6.60
N VAL A 41 -23.00 8.75 -5.55
CA VAL A 41 -22.60 7.33 -5.58
C VAL A 41 -23.51 6.51 -6.50
N GLY A 42 -24.84 6.71 -6.41
CA GLY A 42 -25.81 6.02 -7.24
C GLY A 42 -25.67 6.32 -8.74
N MET A 43 -25.11 7.48 -9.10
CA MET A 43 -24.78 7.85 -10.49
C MET A 43 -23.35 7.47 -10.90
N GLY A 44 -22.65 6.68 -10.09
CA GLY A 44 -21.26 6.29 -10.39
C GLY A 44 -20.29 7.47 -10.44
N GLY A 45 -20.58 8.59 -9.75
CA GLY A 45 -19.78 9.81 -9.77
C GLY A 45 -19.94 10.67 -11.03
N ALA A 46 -20.85 10.32 -11.95
CA ALA A 46 -21.05 11.01 -13.23
C ALA A 46 -21.81 12.35 -13.08
N MET A 47 -21.36 13.22 -12.19
CA MET A 47 -21.99 14.51 -11.88
C MET A 47 -21.14 15.73 -12.22
N GLY A 48 -20.01 15.54 -12.89
CA GLY A 48 -19.10 16.64 -13.20
C GLY A 48 -19.70 17.78 -14.02
N ALA A 49 -20.69 17.49 -14.86
CA ALA A 49 -21.37 18.51 -15.68
C ALA A 49 -22.72 19.00 -15.09
N LEU A 50 -23.29 18.27 -14.13
CA LEU A 50 -24.65 18.55 -13.66
C LEU A 50 -24.70 19.72 -12.65
N GLY A 51 -23.71 19.86 -11.80
CA GLY A 51 -23.75 20.79 -10.69
C GLY A 51 -24.88 20.50 -9.68
N GLY A 52 -25.02 21.33 -8.67
CA GLY A 52 -26.11 21.23 -7.69
C GLY A 52 -26.04 20.01 -6.77
N ASP A 53 -24.91 19.32 -6.74
CA ASP A 53 -24.59 18.34 -5.73
C ASP A 53 -23.37 18.82 -4.92
N ILE A 54 -23.54 18.85 -3.62
CA ILE A 54 -22.55 19.43 -2.69
C ILE A 54 -21.20 18.69 -2.74
N THR A 55 -21.20 17.40 -3.10
CA THR A 55 -19.98 16.58 -3.20
C THR A 55 -19.18 16.83 -4.46
N THR A 56 -19.73 17.55 -5.44
CA THR A 56 -19.01 17.91 -6.68
C THR A 56 -18.02 19.05 -6.50
N MET A 57 -17.92 19.62 -5.33
CA MET A 57 -17.08 20.80 -5.03
C MET A 57 -15.64 20.65 -5.54
N GLY A 58 -15.05 19.46 -5.40
CA GLY A 58 -13.70 19.19 -5.89
C GLY A 58 -13.59 18.87 -7.38
N THR A 59 -14.70 18.48 -8.04
CA THR A 59 -14.70 18.07 -9.47
C THR A 59 -15.36 19.11 -10.39
N ASN A 60 -16.35 19.84 -9.88
CA ASN A 60 -17.02 20.92 -10.58
C ASN A 60 -17.25 22.10 -9.62
N PRO A 61 -16.23 22.94 -9.40
CA PRO A 61 -16.34 24.09 -8.50
C PRO A 61 -17.51 25.03 -8.82
N ALA A 62 -17.82 25.24 -10.10
CA ALA A 62 -18.89 26.10 -10.55
C ALA A 62 -20.29 25.57 -10.19
N GLY A 63 -20.40 24.24 -10.00
CA GLY A 63 -21.67 23.60 -9.62
C GLY A 63 -22.22 24.06 -8.27
N ILE A 64 -21.36 24.57 -7.39
CA ILE A 64 -21.75 25.15 -6.10
C ILE A 64 -22.44 26.53 -6.30
N GLY A 65 -22.18 27.20 -7.41
CA GLY A 65 -22.84 28.48 -7.78
C GLY A 65 -24.35 28.37 -7.99
N ILE A 66 -24.90 27.17 -8.12
CA ILE A 66 -26.36 26.92 -8.29
C ILE A 66 -27.10 27.11 -6.96
N TYR A 67 -26.42 26.95 -5.81
CA TYR A 67 -27.05 27.04 -4.50
C TYR A 67 -27.57 28.44 -4.23
N ARG A 68 -28.82 28.50 -3.73
CA ARG A 68 -29.52 29.76 -3.38
C ARG A 68 -29.85 29.85 -1.90
N SER A 69 -29.56 28.83 -1.14
CA SER A 69 -29.71 28.71 0.31
C SER A 69 -28.51 28.00 0.91
N ASN A 70 -28.30 28.21 2.18
CA ASN A 70 -27.31 27.45 2.92
C ASN A 70 -27.70 25.96 2.95
N ASP A 71 -26.71 25.11 2.84
CA ASP A 71 -26.91 23.68 2.85
C ASP A 71 -25.80 22.99 3.67
N VAL A 72 -26.15 21.95 4.41
CA VAL A 72 -25.24 21.13 5.21
C VAL A 72 -25.57 19.67 4.96
N MET A 73 -24.55 18.88 4.67
CA MET A 73 -24.70 17.47 4.45
C MET A 73 -23.61 16.70 5.20
N THR A 74 -23.97 15.55 5.73
CA THR A 74 -23.04 14.57 6.29
C THR A 74 -23.44 13.18 5.85
N SER A 75 -22.47 12.30 5.64
CA SER A 75 -22.73 10.90 5.34
C SER A 75 -21.87 9.94 6.13
N PHE A 76 -22.45 8.79 6.37
CA PHE A 76 -21.81 7.65 7.03
C PHE A 76 -22.04 6.43 6.18
N SER A 77 -21.06 5.54 6.10
CA SER A 77 -21.23 4.27 5.43
C SER A 77 -20.95 3.09 6.34
N TYR A 78 -21.54 1.99 5.98
CA TYR A 78 -21.24 0.68 6.56
C TYR A 78 -20.76 -0.22 5.44
N SER A 79 -19.51 -0.66 5.54
CA SER A 79 -18.89 -1.49 4.52
C SER A 79 -18.63 -2.89 5.07
N ALA A 80 -19.08 -3.89 4.32
CA ALA A 80 -18.75 -5.28 4.54
C ALA A 80 -17.67 -5.70 3.53
N TYR A 81 -16.50 -6.06 4.02
CA TYR A 81 -15.37 -6.49 3.21
C TYR A 81 -15.20 -8.00 3.37
N GLY A 82 -15.26 -8.73 2.26
CA GLY A 82 -14.85 -10.12 2.17
C GLY A 82 -13.58 -10.22 1.33
N MET A 83 -12.56 -10.83 1.86
CA MET A 83 -11.33 -11.16 1.15
C MET A 83 -11.20 -12.65 1.04
N GLU A 84 -11.17 -13.16 -0.18
CA GLU A 84 -10.89 -14.55 -0.49
C GLU A 84 -9.49 -14.65 -1.09
N SER A 85 -8.66 -15.49 -0.52
CA SER A 85 -7.35 -15.85 -1.06
C SER A 85 -7.27 -17.34 -1.32
N LYS A 86 -6.58 -17.70 -2.39
CA LYS A 86 -6.33 -19.09 -2.76
C LYS A 86 -4.83 -19.29 -2.95
N TYR A 87 -4.32 -20.35 -2.34
CA TYR A 87 -2.94 -20.75 -2.46
C TYR A 87 -2.86 -22.27 -2.45
N GLU A 88 -2.23 -22.86 -3.47
CA GLU A 88 -2.05 -24.31 -3.65
C GLU A 88 -3.32 -25.13 -3.34
N GLY A 89 -4.45 -24.70 -3.88
CA GLY A 89 -5.75 -25.34 -3.69
C GLY A 89 -6.44 -25.05 -2.36
N GLN A 90 -5.77 -24.40 -1.42
CA GLN A 90 -6.38 -23.99 -0.16
C GLN A 90 -7.02 -22.61 -0.29
N LYS A 91 -8.21 -22.47 0.30
CA LYS A 91 -8.98 -21.25 0.30
C LYS A 91 -9.04 -20.67 1.71
N SER A 92 -8.65 -19.41 1.85
CA SER A 92 -8.78 -18.65 3.09
C SER A 92 -9.71 -17.47 2.86
N THR A 93 -10.65 -17.23 3.78
CA THR A 93 -11.61 -16.15 3.69
C THR A 93 -11.55 -15.34 4.99
N ILE A 94 -11.46 -14.02 4.86
CA ILE A 94 -11.56 -13.09 5.98
C ILE A 94 -12.69 -12.11 5.69
N ASP A 95 -13.68 -12.07 6.57
CA ASP A 95 -14.75 -11.10 6.53
C ASP A 95 -14.56 -10.04 7.60
N LYS A 96 -14.77 -8.79 7.25
CA LYS A 96 -14.70 -7.70 8.19
C LYS A 96 -15.68 -6.58 7.85
N ASN A 97 -16.37 -6.13 8.87
CA ASN A 97 -17.34 -5.06 8.77
C ASN A 97 -16.79 -3.80 9.43
N ARG A 98 -17.12 -2.64 8.87
CA ARG A 98 -16.67 -1.35 9.41
C ARG A 98 -17.68 -0.25 9.15
N TRP A 99 -17.92 0.56 10.17
CA TRP A 99 -18.52 1.87 10.03
C TRP A 99 -17.46 2.90 9.66
N SER A 100 -17.77 3.79 8.76
CA SER A 100 -16.91 4.94 8.42
C SER A 100 -17.72 6.24 8.39
N PHE A 101 -17.06 7.32 8.80
CA PHE A 101 -17.50 8.67 8.54
C PHE A 101 -16.95 9.07 7.16
N ASP A 102 -17.82 9.41 6.23
CA ASP A 102 -17.42 9.56 4.84
C ASP A 102 -17.20 11.01 4.46
N ASN A 103 -18.13 11.89 4.83
CA ASN A 103 -17.99 13.30 4.51
C ASN A 103 -18.84 14.20 5.41
N ILE A 104 -18.43 15.48 5.47
CA ILE A 104 -19.22 16.60 5.91
C ILE A 104 -18.99 17.77 4.96
N VAL A 105 -20.05 18.35 4.48
CA VAL A 105 -19.99 19.45 3.52
C VAL A 105 -20.94 20.57 3.96
N VAL A 106 -20.47 21.80 3.82
CA VAL A 106 -21.26 22.99 4.16
C VAL A 106 -21.16 23.97 3.01
N VAL A 107 -22.29 24.55 2.62
CA VAL A 107 -22.38 25.64 1.63
C VAL A 107 -23.11 26.81 2.24
N PHE A 108 -22.50 27.98 2.15
CA PHE A 108 -23.10 29.27 2.49
C PHE A 108 -23.41 30.02 1.22
N ALA A 109 -24.69 30.27 0.94
CA ALA A 109 -25.14 30.98 -0.23
C ALA A 109 -25.51 32.44 0.16
N THR A 110 -24.73 33.39 -0.32
CA THR A 110 -24.93 34.79 -0.04
C THR A 110 -25.55 35.48 -1.25
N LYS A 111 -26.78 35.95 -1.11
CA LYS A 111 -27.47 36.70 -2.15
C LYS A 111 -26.93 38.13 -2.20
N ILE A 112 -26.43 38.58 -3.36
CA ILE A 112 -25.90 39.89 -3.58
C ILE A 112 -27.02 40.87 -4.02
N GLY A 113 -27.85 40.43 -4.98
CA GLY A 113 -28.98 41.27 -5.42
C GLY A 113 -29.79 40.67 -6.55
N ASN A 114 -30.94 41.28 -6.85
CA ASN A 114 -31.81 40.86 -7.94
C ASN A 114 -31.60 41.67 -9.22
N GLN A 115 -30.99 42.87 -9.11
CA GLN A 115 -30.79 43.79 -10.23
C GLN A 115 -29.34 43.86 -10.71
N THR A 116 -28.42 43.28 -9.96
CA THR A 116 -27.01 43.18 -10.32
C THR A 116 -26.76 41.92 -11.16
N PRO A 117 -25.80 41.95 -12.10
CA PRO A 117 -25.41 40.73 -12.82
C PRO A 117 -24.95 39.61 -11.88
N LEU A 118 -24.20 39.92 -10.82
CA LEU A 118 -23.82 38.98 -9.79
C LEU A 118 -24.99 38.75 -8.83
N ARG A 119 -25.58 37.55 -8.90
CA ARG A 119 -26.75 37.16 -8.11
C ARG A 119 -26.39 36.60 -6.76
N TYR A 120 -25.45 35.67 -6.75
CA TYR A 120 -24.99 34.96 -5.54
C TYR A 120 -23.47 34.83 -5.53
N VAL A 121 -22.93 34.86 -4.34
CA VAL A 121 -21.57 34.42 -4.01
C VAL A 121 -21.70 33.32 -2.98
N ASN A 122 -21.19 32.13 -3.30
CA ASN A 122 -21.29 30.97 -2.46
C ASN A 122 -19.90 30.57 -1.98
N PHE A 123 -19.82 30.17 -0.70
CA PHE A 123 -18.65 29.64 -0.06
C PHE A 123 -18.94 28.20 0.34
N GLY A 124 -18.04 27.30 0.04
CA GLY A 124 -18.17 25.90 0.37
C GLY A 124 -16.96 25.36 1.11
N PHE A 125 -17.23 24.48 2.06
CA PHE A 125 -16.22 23.65 2.71
C PHE A 125 -16.67 22.19 2.61
N ASN A 126 -15.75 21.31 2.21
CA ASN A 126 -15.99 19.90 2.13
C ASN A 126 -14.82 19.16 2.78
N TYR A 127 -15.13 18.28 3.71
CA TYR A 127 -14.27 17.20 4.13
C TYR A 127 -14.86 15.90 3.58
N LYS A 128 -14.02 15.09 2.92
CA LYS A 128 -14.41 13.74 2.52
C LYS A 128 -13.25 12.77 2.63
N ARG A 129 -13.56 11.53 2.98
CA ARG A 129 -12.63 10.42 2.84
C ARG A 129 -12.55 10.01 1.38
N SER A 130 -11.44 10.36 0.72
CA SER A 130 -11.22 10.10 -0.69
C SER A 130 -10.83 8.64 -0.96
N LYS A 131 -10.18 7.99 0.01
CA LYS A 131 -9.81 6.56 -0.06
C LYS A 131 -9.71 5.95 1.32
N SER A 132 -10.06 4.67 1.43
CA SER A 132 -9.79 3.84 2.59
C SER A 132 -8.81 2.73 2.23
N PHE A 133 -7.70 2.63 2.98
CA PHE A 133 -6.73 1.54 2.83
C PHE A 133 -7.05 0.32 3.68
N TYR A 134 -8.18 0.35 4.37
CA TYR A 134 -8.55 -0.71 5.28
C TYR A 134 -8.76 -2.05 4.58
N LYS A 135 -7.78 -2.94 4.72
CA LYS A 135 -7.77 -4.26 4.08
C LYS A 135 -7.06 -5.26 4.98
N ASN A 136 -7.65 -6.42 5.17
CA ASN A 136 -7.00 -7.55 5.81
C ASN A 136 -6.95 -8.70 4.82
N MET A 137 -5.84 -9.41 4.78
CA MET A 137 -5.65 -10.60 3.94
C MET A 137 -4.94 -11.66 4.76
N SER A 138 -5.38 -12.89 4.65
CA SER A 138 -4.67 -14.07 5.13
C SER A 138 -4.63 -15.10 4.02
N MET A 139 -3.50 -15.75 3.87
CA MET A 139 -3.28 -16.81 2.92
C MET A 139 -2.47 -17.89 3.61
N SER A 140 -2.90 -19.13 3.52
CA SER A 140 -2.20 -20.26 4.12
C SER A 140 -2.30 -21.48 3.20
N GLY A 141 -1.31 -22.34 3.23
CA GLY A 141 -1.31 -23.57 2.46
C GLY A 141 0.01 -24.31 2.52
N MET A 142 0.02 -25.49 1.94
CA MET A 142 1.27 -26.21 1.66
C MET A 142 2.09 -25.41 0.67
N MET A 143 3.40 -25.43 0.79
CA MET A 143 4.25 -24.69 -0.15
C MET A 143 4.24 -25.33 -1.53
N GLY A 144 4.22 -24.50 -2.55
CA GLY A 144 4.34 -24.94 -3.94
C GLY A 144 5.69 -25.61 -4.20
N VAL A 145 5.69 -26.56 -5.10
CA VAL A 145 6.89 -27.31 -5.52
C VAL A 145 7.25 -26.86 -6.93
N VAL A 146 8.52 -26.55 -7.15
CA VAL A 146 9.07 -26.18 -8.46
C VAL A 146 10.15 -27.20 -8.81
N GLU A 147 10.15 -27.62 -10.07
CA GLU A 147 11.20 -28.49 -10.58
C GLU A 147 12.53 -27.72 -10.65
N ASN A 148 13.59 -28.34 -10.19
CA ASN A 148 14.92 -27.75 -10.21
C ASN A 148 15.47 -27.76 -11.66
N PRO A 149 15.68 -26.57 -12.30
CA PRO A 149 16.18 -26.52 -13.67
C PRO A 149 17.58 -27.09 -13.82
N SER A 150 18.38 -27.06 -12.74
CA SER A 150 19.76 -27.54 -12.72
C SER A 150 19.86 -29.02 -12.39
N ASN A 151 18.82 -29.61 -11.78
CA ASN A 151 18.77 -31.03 -11.43
C ASN A 151 17.33 -31.54 -11.60
N PRO A 152 16.93 -31.90 -12.85
CA PRO A 152 15.62 -32.48 -13.12
C PRO A 152 15.34 -33.74 -12.30
N GLY A 153 14.19 -33.79 -11.64
CA GLY A 153 13.82 -34.88 -10.75
C GLY A 153 14.16 -34.65 -9.27
N SER A 154 14.75 -33.50 -8.92
CA SER A 154 14.96 -33.06 -7.55
C SER A 154 14.22 -31.75 -7.30
N PRO A 155 12.89 -31.81 -7.13
CA PRO A 155 12.08 -30.59 -6.94
C PRO A 155 12.41 -29.93 -5.60
N TYR A 156 12.22 -28.60 -5.54
CA TYR A 156 12.35 -27.84 -4.31
C TYR A 156 11.08 -27.05 -3.99
N TYR A 157 10.88 -26.77 -2.71
CA TYR A 157 9.75 -25.96 -2.28
C TYR A 157 10.02 -24.47 -2.49
N VAL A 158 8.99 -23.73 -2.91
CA VAL A 158 9.05 -22.26 -3.00
C VAL A 158 8.94 -21.68 -1.60
N SER A 159 10.08 -21.57 -0.91
CA SER A 159 10.18 -21.10 0.46
C SER A 159 11.19 -19.97 0.60
N GLN A 160 11.10 -19.19 1.68
CA GLN A 160 12.12 -18.19 2.01
C GLN A 160 13.44 -18.84 2.37
N THR A 161 13.40 -19.98 3.07
CA THR A 161 14.61 -20.73 3.41
C THR A 161 15.31 -21.26 2.16
N ASN A 162 14.56 -21.68 1.14
CA ASN A 162 15.15 -22.03 -0.15
C ASN A 162 15.72 -20.81 -0.87
N SER A 163 15.04 -19.67 -0.83
CA SER A 163 15.57 -18.40 -1.37
C SER A 163 16.84 -17.95 -0.64
N MET A 164 16.92 -18.16 0.69
CA MET A 164 18.13 -17.92 1.48
C MET A 164 19.27 -18.85 1.05
N ALA A 165 18.99 -20.12 0.84
CA ALA A 165 19.96 -21.12 0.40
C ALA A 165 20.51 -20.79 -1.01
N LEU A 166 19.62 -20.47 -1.97
CA LEU A 166 20.01 -20.05 -3.31
C LEU A 166 20.87 -18.80 -3.29
N GLN A 167 20.46 -17.81 -2.50
CA GLN A 167 21.23 -16.57 -2.37
C GLN A 167 22.60 -16.81 -1.72
N ALA A 168 22.71 -17.71 -0.75
CA ALA A 168 23.97 -18.10 -0.16
C ALA A 168 24.86 -18.85 -1.16
N THR A 169 24.27 -19.67 -2.04
CA THR A 169 24.98 -20.41 -3.09
C THR A 169 25.48 -19.50 -4.20
N ASP A 170 24.63 -18.58 -4.69
CA ASP A 170 24.99 -17.64 -5.75
C ASP A 170 26.04 -16.61 -5.31
N ALA A 171 26.08 -16.34 -4.01
CA ALA A 171 27.09 -15.49 -3.43
C ALA A 171 28.40 -16.25 -3.19
N GLU A 172 29.07 -16.73 -4.25
CA GLU A 172 30.50 -17.15 -4.22
C GLU A 172 31.40 -16.10 -3.53
N ARG A 173 30.85 -14.99 -3.14
CA ARG A 173 31.45 -13.82 -2.50
C ARG A 173 31.40 -13.84 -0.98
N TYR A 174 30.69 -14.76 -0.35
CA TYR A 174 30.87 -14.97 1.08
C TYR A 174 32.27 -15.57 1.26
N VAL A 175 33.17 -14.73 1.76
CA VAL A 175 34.53 -15.15 2.04
C VAL A 175 34.47 -16.28 3.05
N TRP A 176 34.48 -17.49 2.54
CA TRP A 176 34.59 -18.66 3.36
C TRP A 176 35.99 -18.67 4.01
N ASP A 177 36.04 -18.61 5.31
CA ASP A 177 37.29 -18.81 6.04
C ASP A 177 37.60 -20.32 6.12
N ASN A 178 38.47 -20.77 5.22
CA ASN A 178 38.94 -22.17 5.20
C ASN A 178 39.64 -22.56 6.48
N SER A 179 40.17 -21.66 7.27
CA SER A 179 40.87 -21.93 8.53
C SER A 179 39.90 -22.15 9.68
N ARG A 180 38.76 -21.51 9.66
CA ARG A 180 37.71 -21.58 10.70
C ARG A 180 36.51 -22.44 10.32
N GLN A 181 36.42 -22.83 9.04
CA GLN A 181 35.29 -23.60 8.50
C GLN A 181 33.91 -22.98 8.73
N HIS A 182 33.83 -21.66 8.67
CA HIS A 182 32.58 -20.90 8.79
C HIS A 182 32.61 -19.70 7.86
N LEU A 183 31.45 -19.13 7.56
CA LEU A 183 31.36 -17.84 6.88
C LEU A 183 32.03 -16.76 7.76
N ASP A 184 32.95 -15.98 7.20
CA ASP A 184 33.64 -14.92 7.93
C ASP A 184 32.71 -13.72 8.12
N PHE A 185 32.05 -13.69 9.27
CA PHE A 185 31.18 -12.60 9.71
C PHE A 185 31.93 -11.50 10.46
N ASP A 186 33.23 -11.66 10.74
CA ASP A 186 34.05 -10.56 11.32
C ASP A 186 34.15 -9.38 10.36
N ASN A 187 33.85 -9.61 9.08
CA ASN A 187 33.58 -8.58 8.07
C ASN A 187 32.06 -8.24 7.92
N ALA A 188 31.25 -8.42 8.95
CA ALA A 188 29.80 -8.14 8.94
C ALA A 188 29.44 -6.74 8.41
N ASN A 189 30.31 -5.74 8.62
CA ASN A 189 30.15 -4.41 8.01
C ASN A 189 30.23 -4.44 6.47
N ARG A 190 30.85 -5.43 5.86
CA ARG A 190 30.92 -5.58 4.40
C ARG A 190 29.63 -6.16 3.83
N ILE A 191 28.98 -7.07 4.53
CA ILE A 191 27.70 -7.68 4.10
C ILE A 191 26.60 -6.60 4.02
N PHE A 192 26.56 -5.68 4.99
CA PHE A 192 25.56 -4.62 5.02
C PHE A 192 25.90 -3.42 4.13
N SER A 193 27.16 -3.28 3.73
CA SER A 193 27.64 -2.17 2.88
C SER A 193 27.82 -2.57 1.41
N ASP A 194 27.83 -3.86 1.09
CA ASP A 194 27.90 -4.37 -0.27
C ASP A 194 26.49 -4.60 -0.80
N PRO A 195 26.04 -3.84 -1.81
CA PRO A 195 24.70 -4.02 -2.38
C PRO A 195 24.50 -5.38 -3.07
N ASP A 196 25.61 -6.06 -3.42
CA ASP A 196 25.58 -7.37 -4.05
C ASP A 196 25.70 -8.52 -3.03
N ALA A 197 25.90 -8.19 -1.75
CA ALA A 197 25.96 -9.22 -0.70
C ALA A 197 24.54 -9.71 -0.38
N GLY A 198 24.29 -10.97 -0.59
CA GLY A 198 23.03 -11.63 -0.23
C GLY A 198 22.87 -11.74 1.29
N TRP A 199 22.65 -10.63 2.01
CA TRP A 199 22.51 -10.58 3.47
C TRP A 199 21.46 -11.57 4.00
N LEU A 200 20.42 -11.87 3.22
CA LEU A 200 19.36 -12.81 3.59
C LEU A 200 19.90 -14.25 3.63
N GLY A 201 20.77 -14.62 2.69
CA GLY A 201 21.47 -15.92 2.70
C GLY A 201 22.37 -16.07 3.92
N ALA A 202 23.10 -15.02 4.28
CA ALA A 202 23.95 -14.98 5.48
C ALA A 202 23.14 -15.17 6.77
N LEU A 203 22.01 -14.47 6.88
CA LEU A 203 21.09 -14.61 8.02
C LEU A 203 20.50 -16.03 8.09
N GLY A 204 20.12 -16.61 6.94
CA GLY A 204 19.62 -17.99 6.87
C GLY A 204 20.61 -19.00 7.39
N TYR A 205 21.88 -18.87 7.00
CA TYR A 205 22.94 -19.75 7.48
C TYR A 205 23.24 -19.55 8.98
N GLN A 206 23.37 -18.31 9.44
CA GLN A 206 23.57 -18.02 10.87
C GLN A 206 22.39 -18.46 11.73
N GLY A 207 21.18 -18.35 11.22
CA GLY A 207 19.95 -18.77 11.90
C GLY A 207 19.77 -20.28 11.91
N GLY A 208 20.66 -21.09 11.27
CA GLY A 208 20.52 -22.52 11.16
C GLY A 208 19.37 -22.98 10.27
N LEU A 209 18.91 -22.11 9.34
CA LEU A 209 17.83 -22.39 8.41
C LEU A 209 18.30 -22.99 7.10
N THR A 210 19.59 -22.83 6.81
CA THR A 210 20.28 -23.42 5.67
C THR A 210 21.52 -24.15 6.16
N GLU A 211 21.83 -25.27 5.51
CA GLU A 211 23.04 -26.04 5.75
C GLU A 211 23.95 -25.97 4.54
N ARG A 212 25.24 -26.12 4.77
CA ARG A 212 26.22 -26.21 3.70
C ARG A 212 26.34 -27.68 3.30
N ASP A 213 26.01 -27.98 2.05
CA ASP A 213 26.26 -29.30 1.47
C ASP A 213 27.64 -29.26 0.79
N ARG A 214 28.54 -30.11 1.27
CA ARG A 214 29.91 -30.20 0.81
C ARG A 214 30.02 -31.33 -0.20
N ILE A 215 30.15 -30.97 -1.47
CA ILE A 215 30.48 -31.94 -2.53
C ILE A 215 31.97 -31.75 -2.81
N ASP A 216 32.76 -32.81 -2.66
CA ASP A 216 34.21 -32.78 -2.92
C ASP A 216 34.49 -32.33 -4.36
N ASN A 217 35.30 -31.25 -4.51
CA ASN A 217 35.68 -30.59 -5.76
C ASN A 217 34.61 -29.79 -6.50
N GLU A 218 33.45 -29.50 -5.88
CA GLU A 218 32.42 -28.61 -6.41
C GLU A 218 32.33 -27.35 -5.55
N PRO A 219 31.78 -26.22 -6.09
CA PRO A 219 31.48 -25.03 -5.30
C PRO A 219 30.56 -25.37 -4.12
N ASP A 220 30.73 -24.64 -3.04
CA ASP A 220 29.88 -24.83 -1.88
C ASP A 220 28.41 -24.60 -2.22
N LEU A 221 27.60 -25.63 -2.01
CA LEU A 221 26.15 -25.55 -2.19
C LEU A 221 25.51 -25.37 -0.82
N TYR A 222 24.61 -24.38 -0.72
CA TYR A 222 23.77 -24.22 0.45
C TYR A 222 22.38 -24.80 0.14
N VAL A 223 21.88 -25.61 1.07
CA VAL A 223 20.57 -26.24 0.97
C VAL A 223 19.72 -25.82 2.14
N PRO A 224 18.39 -25.65 1.96
CA PRO A 224 17.52 -25.41 3.08
C PRO A 224 17.56 -26.63 4.02
N PHE A 225 17.53 -26.39 5.31
CA PHE A 225 17.36 -27.44 6.31
C PHE A 225 16.08 -28.21 5.99
N LEU A 226 16.21 -29.51 5.65
CA LEU A 226 15.21 -30.32 4.96
C LEU A 226 13.79 -30.18 5.52
N PRO A 227 12.87 -29.57 4.77
CA PRO A 227 11.48 -29.49 5.18
C PRO A 227 10.73 -30.76 4.77
N VAL A 228 10.06 -31.38 5.73
CA VAL A 228 9.00 -32.34 5.44
C VAL A 228 7.67 -31.62 5.56
N GLU A 229 6.84 -31.69 4.51
CA GLU A 229 5.52 -31.01 4.45
C GLU A 229 5.57 -29.51 4.85
N PRO A 230 6.32 -28.67 4.16
CA PRO A 230 6.40 -27.28 4.51
C PRO A 230 5.07 -26.57 4.21
N SER A 231 4.63 -25.75 5.16
CA SER A 231 3.44 -24.92 5.01
C SER A 231 3.79 -23.46 5.29
N SER A 232 3.07 -22.54 4.66
CA SER A 232 3.25 -21.12 4.89
C SER A 232 1.94 -20.43 5.24
N VAL A 233 2.08 -19.36 6.03
CA VAL A 233 0.99 -18.44 6.37
C VAL A 233 1.46 -17.04 6.10
N PHE A 234 0.71 -16.33 5.27
CA PHE A 234 0.92 -14.90 5.02
C PHE A 234 -0.28 -14.12 5.56
N ASN A 235 -0.02 -13.17 6.43
CA ASN A 235 -1.00 -12.25 6.95
C ASN A 235 -0.63 -10.83 6.57
N SER A 236 -1.59 -10.05 6.09
CA SER A 236 -1.39 -8.63 5.79
C SER A 236 -2.57 -7.82 6.31
N ARG A 237 -2.26 -6.69 6.91
CA ARG A 237 -3.22 -5.74 7.43
C ARG A 237 -2.84 -4.34 6.98
N GLU A 238 -3.74 -3.69 6.29
CA GLU A 238 -3.59 -2.31 5.86
C GLU A 238 -4.62 -1.43 6.58
N LYS A 239 -4.23 -0.22 6.94
CA LYS A 239 -5.05 0.79 7.61
C LYS A 239 -4.78 2.17 7.04
N GLY A 240 -5.60 3.14 7.49
CA GLY A 240 -5.49 4.52 7.11
C GLY A 240 -6.41 4.90 5.98
N GLY A 241 -6.12 6.01 5.34
CA GLY A 241 -6.93 6.57 4.26
C GLY A 241 -6.34 7.84 3.68
N ILE A 242 -7.06 8.39 2.73
CA ILE A 242 -6.79 9.71 2.17
C ILE A 242 -7.97 10.58 2.51
N ASP A 243 -7.73 11.61 3.30
CA ASP A 243 -8.71 12.63 3.65
C ASP A 243 -8.50 13.85 2.78
N GLN A 244 -9.59 14.38 2.21
CA GLN A 244 -9.60 15.53 1.32
C GLN A 244 -10.39 16.66 1.95
N TYR A 245 -9.81 17.84 1.93
CA TYR A 245 -10.40 19.09 2.40
C TYR A 245 -10.48 20.07 1.24
N ASP A 246 -11.69 20.46 0.84
CA ASP A 246 -11.93 21.39 -0.26
C ASP A 246 -12.51 22.70 0.27
N PHE A 247 -11.94 23.80 -0.17
CA PHE A 247 -12.45 25.16 0.04
C PHE A 247 -12.87 25.74 -1.30
N ASN A 248 -14.14 26.11 -1.42
CA ASN A 248 -14.73 26.58 -2.66
C ASN A 248 -15.24 28.01 -2.52
N VAL A 249 -15.04 28.79 -3.59
CA VAL A 249 -15.74 30.06 -3.82
C VAL A 249 -16.37 29.98 -5.20
N SER A 250 -17.67 30.24 -5.30
CA SER A 250 -18.38 30.22 -6.57
C SER A 250 -19.32 31.39 -6.74
N PHE A 251 -19.56 31.73 -7.99
CA PHE A 251 -20.30 32.92 -8.40
C PHE A 251 -21.43 32.50 -9.33
N ASN A 252 -22.62 33.11 -9.11
CA ASN A 252 -23.76 33.00 -9.99
C ASN A 252 -23.99 34.33 -10.69
N ILE A 253 -23.84 34.37 -12.01
CA ILE A 253 -24.00 35.52 -12.85
C ILE A 253 -25.25 35.38 -13.70
N ASN A 254 -26.27 36.20 -13.41
CA ASN A 254 -27.56 36.25 -14.10
C ASN A 254 -28.31 34.91 -14.19
N ASP A 255 -28.03 33.95 -13.28
CA ASP A 255 -28.56 32.58 -13.32
C ASP A 255 -28.28 31.83 -14.64
N ARG A 256 -27.20 32.22 -15.35
CA ARG A 256 -26.81 31.67 -16.66
C ARG A 256 -25.36 31.22 -16.69
N VAL A 257 -24.49 31.96 -16.03
CA VAL A 257 -23.06 31.65 -15.99
C VAL A 257 -22.66 31.40 -14.55
N TYR A 258 -22.03 30.30 -14.33
CA TYR A 258 -21.51 29.87 -13.04
C TYR A 258 -20.00 29.73 -13.12
N LEU A 259 -19.30 30.40 -12.21
CA LEU A 259 -17.85 30.33 -12.09
C LEU A 259 -17.51 29.79 -10.70
N GLY A 260 -16.45 29.01 -10.59
CA GLY A 260 -16.02 28.49 -9.30
C GLY A 260 -14.55 28.20 -9.26
N LEU A 261 -13.99 28.33 -8.08
CA LEU A 261 -12.63 27.94 -7.77
C LEU A 261 -12.64 27.08 -6.51
N THR A 262 -11.94 25.96 -6.54
CA THR A 262 -11.72 25.11 -5.37
C THR A 262 -10.24 24.93 -5.14
N ILE A 263 -9.83 25.05 -3.88
CA ILE A 263 -8.50 24.69 -3.40
C ILE A 263 -8.67 23.46 -2.54
N GLY A 264 -8.01 22.35 -2.92
CA GLY A 264 -8.04 21.09 -2.22
C GLY A 264 -6.72 20.82 -1.48
N ALA A 265 -6.83 20.37 -0.24
CA ALA A 265 -5.72 19.84 0.55
C ALA A 265 -5.98 18.36 0.83
N TYR A 266 -4.92 17.57 0.86
CA TYR A 266 -5.00 16.12 1.10
C TYR A 266 -4.12 15.76 2.28
N ASP A 267 -4.64 14.89 3.14
CA ASP A 267 -3.91 14.23 4.20
C ASP A 267 -3.90 12.74 3.90
N VAL A 268 -2.71 12.13 3.93
CA VAL A 268 -2.50 10.72 3.58
C VAL A 268 -1.91 10.02 4.79
N ASP A 269 -2.68 9.11 5.35
CA ASP A 269 -2.25 8.19 6.39
C ASP A 269 -2.29 6.75 5.84
N TYR A 270 -1.17 6.05 5.90
CA TYR A 270 -1.06 4.67 5.43
C TYR A 270 -0.14 3.86 6.30
N ASP A 271 -0.71 2.83 6.91
CA ASP A 271 0.01 1.85 7.72
C ASP A 271 -0.24 0.45 7.17
N LYS A 272 0.84 -0.27 6.90
CA LYS A 272 0.81 -1.66 6.44
C LYS A 272 1.65 -2.53 7.35
N TYR A 273 1.03 -3.54 7.90
CA TYR A 273 1.69 -4.64 8.58
C TYR A 273 1.54 -5.91 7.74
N SER A 274 2.64 -6.63 7.52
CA SER A 274 2.60 -7.95 6.92
C SER A 274 3.54 -8.90 7.66
N GLY A 275 3.07 -10.12 7.89
CA GLY A 275 3.84 -11.20 8.48
C GLY A 275 3.78 -12.43 7.57
N TYR A 276 4.90 -13.10 7.43
CA TYR A 276 5.03 -14.35 6.70
C TYR A 276 5.70 -15.37 7.61
N ASP A 277 5.05 -16.49 7.80
CA ASP A 277 5.48 -17.57 8.66
C ASP A 277 5.62 -18.85 7.83
N GLU A 278 6.70 -19.57 8.02
CA GLU A 278 6.91 -20.89 7.47
C GLU A 278 6.98 -21.93 8.59
N SER A 279 6.29 -23.05 8.41
CA SER A 279 6.28 -24.17 9.34
C SER A 279 6.77 -25.42 8.64
N TYR A 280 7.67 -26.12 9.28
CA TYR A 280 8.26 -27.35 8.78
C TYR A 280 8.01 -28.48 9.75
N LYS A 281 7.62 -29.65 9.26
CA LYS A 281 7.65 -30.88 10.06
C LYS A 281 9.02 -31.54 9.85
N ARG A 282 9.74 -31.76 10.92
CA ARG A 282 10.92 -32.65 10.92
C ARG A 282 10.43 -34.07 11.16
N GLY A 283 10.94 -35.03 10.39
CA GLY A 283 10.60 -36.47 10.59
C GLY A 283 10.72 -36.90 12.05
N GLU A 284 9.79 -37.69 12.53
CA GLU A 284 9.60 -38.25 13.88
C GLU A 284 10.21 -37.41 15.04
N GLY A 285 9.43 -36.49 15.60
CA GLY A 285 9.64 -35.99 16.96
C GLY A 285 10.09 -34.53 17.12
N TYR A 286 10.32 -33.76 16.07
CA TYR A 286 10.71 -32.36 16.19
C TYR A 286 9.88 -31.47 15.25
N SER A 287 9.12 -30.54 15.80
CA SER A 287 8.54 -29.42 15.08
C SER A 287 9.42 -28.19 15.32
N LEU A 288 9.94 -27.60 14.25
CA LEU A 288 10.43 -26.22 14.29
C LEU A 288 9.22 -25.33 14.08
N GLU A 289 8.76 -24.65 15.15
CA GLU A 289 7.72 -23.64 15.05
C GLU A 289 8.32 -22.33 14.53
N SER A 290 7.74 -21.91 13.43
CA SER A 290 7.69 -20.57 12.85
C SER A 290 8.95 -19.71 12.78
N LEU A 291 9.36 -19.46 11.55
CA LEU A 291 10.17 -18.31 11.20
C LEU A 291 9.24 -17.16 10.84
N SER A 292 9.07 -16.19 11.72
CA SER A 292 8.38 -14.93 11.42
C SER A 292 9.35 -13.98 10.71
N LEU A 293 9.13 -13.71 9.45
CA LEU A 293 9.95 -12.80 8.68
C LEU A 293 9.10 -11.68 8.08
N ILE A 294 9.52 -10.47 8.41
CA ILE A 294 9.27 -9.17 7.77
C ILE A 294 8.14 -8.35 8.37
N HIS A 295 8.59 -7.41 9.17
CA HIS A 295 7.88 -6.18 9.52
C HIS A 295 8.26 -5.11 8.48
N ILE A 296 7.30 -4.64 7.69
CA ILE A 296 7.46 -3.45 6.84
C ILE A 296 6.34 -2.46 7.21
#